data_07286eb5e10926e60e7d92a5c71f99ee
#
_entry.id   07286eb5e10926e60e7d92a5c71f99ee
#
_cell.length_a   1.000
_cell.length_b   1.000
_cell.length_c   1.000
_cell.angle_alpha   90.00
_cell.angle_beta   90.00
_cell.angle_gamma   90.00
#
_symmetry.space_group_name_H-M   'P 1'
#
loop_
_entity.id
_entity.type
_entity.pdbx_description
1 polymer ?
#
loop_
_entity_poly.entity_id
_entity_poly.type
_entity_poly.pdbx_seq_one_letter_code
_entity_poly.pdbx_strand_id
1 'polypeptide(L)'
;MMAASAAQASRQEGPGRKTAIILNRSAGSLVGQPIEETVAAIRNAFERQGAEVALSAVEPADCTGAIRKAIESDAELVIVGGGDGTIHTAVNMILPTGKILGILPLGTMNLLARDLKTPLDLEEAFEALATGEVRSIDVAEVNGKVYLNSSVLGFYPQVVQEREEKRKRHRLLKWPAMGLALVRTIRRLPLLDVRIDWGEGPRRVRTPVLVVSNNPYDGEAGSMLLRRNSLDSGKLGVYVARQRDTWGLLRLMGRTVLGTWQHDEELETLTAAQLTVHSRRHRLKMVNDGEILQMEPPLNYRIRHKALKILAPRTDGAPDGAGGGA
;
A
#
# COMPACT_ATOMS: atom_id res chain seq x y z
N MET A 1 27.34 -34.10 11.09
CA MET A 1 26.05 -34.19 11.82
C MET A 1 25.71 -32.87 12.55
N MET A 2 26.09 -31.72 11.99
CA MET A 2 25.84 -30.38 12.56
C MET A 2 25.16 -29.37 11.60
N ALA A 3 24.71 -29.80 10.41
CA ALA A 3 24.07 -28.92 9.43
C ALA A 3 22.52 -29.04 9.40
N ALA A 4 21.93 -29.95 10.16
CA ALA A 4 20.46 -30.16 10.17
C ALA A 4 19.74 -29.37 11.27
N SER A 5 20.46 -28.71 12.20
CA SER A 5 19.85 -27.97 13.31
C SER A 5 19.50 -26.51 13.02
N ALA A 6 20.04 -25.90 11.96
CA ALA A 6 19.78 -24.50 11.62
C ALA A 6 18.56 -24.29 10.72
N ALA A 7 18.05 -25.36 10.08
CA ALA A 7 16.88 -25.28 9.20
C ALA A 7 15.52 -25.44 9.92
N GLN A 8 15.56 -25.79 11.21
CA GLN A 8 14.33 -25.97 12.01
C GLN A 8 13.90 -24.74 12.83
N ALA A 9 14.68 -23.68 12.86
CA ALA A 9 14.38 -22.49 13.67
C ALA A 9 13.52 -21.42 12.97
N SER A 10 13.03 -21.63 11.75
CA SER A 10 12.23 -20.65 11.00
C SER A 10 10.80 -21.09 10.65
N ARG A 11 10.35 -22.23 11.13
CA ARG A 11 8.91 -22.57 11.10
C ARG A 11 8.23 -21.94 12.32
N GLN A 12 8.01 -20.63 12.28
CA GLN A 12 7.12 -19.99 13.24
C GLN A 12 5.69 -20.42 12.89
N GLU A 13 5.14 -21.19 13.79
CA GLU A 13 3.84 -21.82 13.78
C GLU A 13 2.72 -20.86 13.40
N GLY A 14 1.72 -21.39 12.68
CA GLY A 14 0.51 -20.69 12.27
C GLY A 14 -0.37 -20.23 13.45
N PRO A 15 -1.62 -19.86 13.19
CA PRO A 15 -2.44 -18.97 14.00
C PRO A 15 -3.01 -19.50 15.33
N GLY A 16 -2.40 -20.48 15.97
CA GLY A 16 -2.74 -20.91 17.36
C GLY A 16 -2.38 -19.89 18.42
N ARG A 17 -2.59 -18.57 18.13
CA ARG A 17 -2.15 -17.43 18.95
C ARG A 17 -3.32 -16.63 19.48
N LYS A 18 -3.09 -15.88 20.56
CA LYS A 18 -4.04 -14.85 21.00
C LYS A 18 -4.20 -13.81 19.90
N THR A 19 -5.41 -13.75 19.36
CA THR A 19 -5.75 -12.97 18.16
C THR A 19 -6.83 -11.96 18.47
N ALA A 20 -6.56 -10.69 18.21
CA ALA A 20 -7.56 -9.63 18.24
C ALA A 20 -7.99 -9.27 16.82
N ILE A 21 -9.29 -9.29 16.54
CA ILE A 21 -9.85 -8.96 15.22
C ILE A 21 -10.74 -7.72 15.34
N ILE A 22 -10.46 -6.69 14.55
CA ILE A 22 -11.20 -5.44 14.52
C ILE A 22 -11.79 -5.26 13.12
N LEU A 23 -13.11 -5.17 13.02
CA LEU A 23 -13.82 -4.95 11.76
C LEU A 23 -14.46 -3.56 11.73
N ASN A 24 -14.19 -2.80 10.68
CA ASN A 24 -14.90 -1.56 10.41
C ASN A 24 -16.26 -1.87 9.77
N ARG A 25 -17.35 -1.71 10.53
CA ARG A 25 -18.73 -2.03 10.11
C ARG A 25 -19.21 -1.27 8.88
N SER A 26 -18.69 -0.06 8.66
CA SER A 26 -19.04 0.77 7.50
C SER A 26 -18.14 0.54 6.29
N ALA A 27 -17.24 -0.46 6.30
CA ALA A 27 -16.44 -0.82 5.15
C ALA A 27 -17.31 -1.45 4.06
N GLY A 28 -16.99 -1.14 2.80
CA GLY A 28 -17.89 -1.38 1.65
C GLY A 28 -18.40 -2.79 1.49
N SER A 29 -17.60 -3.82 1.77
CA SER A 29 -18.01 -5.22 1.64
C SER A 29 -18.91 -5.72 2.79
N LEU A 30 -19.00 -5.01 3.91
CA LEU A 30 -19.87 -5.34 5.04
C LEU A 30 -21.22 -4.62 5.00
N VAL A 31 -21.37 -3.60 4.17
CA VAL A 31 -22.62 -2.83 4.09
C VAL A 31 -23.73 -3.70 3.55
N GLY A 32 -24.78 -3.88 4.35
CA GLY A 32 -25.96 -4.70 4.01
C GLY A 32 -25.83 -6.19 4.28
N GLN A 33 -24.72 -6.64 4.87
CA GLN A 33 -24.60 -8.03 5.33
C GLN A 33 -24.98 -8.17 6.83
N PRO A 34 -25.51 -9.33 7.26
CA PRO A 34 -25.76 -9.62 8.68
C PRO A 34 -24.41 -9.72 9.41
N ILE A 35 -24.07 -8.67 10.14
CA ILE A 35 -22.74 -8.55 10.78
C ILE A 35 -22.47 -9.65 11.80
N GLU A 36 -23.49 -10.13 12.50
CA GLU A 36 -23.39 -11.18 13.52
C GLU A 36 -22.95 -12.50 12.90
N GLU A 37 -23.50 -12.86 11.74
CA GLU A 37 -23.14 -14.08 11.00
C GLU A 37 -21.71 -14.00 10.49
N THR A 38 -21.33 -12.86 9.94
CA THR A 38 -19.96 -12.61 9.44
C THR A 38 -18.96 -12.69 10.60
N VAL A 39 -19.26 -12.07 11.74
CA VAL A 39 -18.42 -12.13 12.94
C VAL A 39 -18.25 -13.56 13.43
N ALA A 40 -19.34 -14.35 13.46
CA ALA A 40 -19.30 -15.75 13.87
C ALA A 40 -18.46 -16.59 12.89
N ALA A 41 -18.62 -16.40 11.58
CA ALA A 41 -17.86 -17.13 10.56
C ALA A 41 -16.34 -16.86 10.68
N ILE A 42 -15.95 -15.59 10.78
CA ILE A 42 -14.54 -15.19 10.95
C ILE A 42 -13.97 -15.79 12.24
N ARG A 43 -14.67 -15.66 13.37
CA ARG A 43 -14.24 -16.24 14.64
C ARG A 43 -14.00 -17.74 14.51
N ASN A 44 -14.98 -18.48 13.99
CA ASN A 44 -14.92 -19.93 13.83
C ASN A 44 -13.75 -20.36 12.94
N ALA A 45 -13.43 -19.61 11.87
CA ALA A 45 -12.30 -19.92 11.00
C ALA A 45 -10.97 -19.93 11.76
N PHE A 46 -10.72 -18.91 12.59
CA PHE A 46 -9.49 -18.83 13.39
C PHE A 46 -9.48 -19.79 14.60
N GLU A 47 -10.61 -19.97 15.28
CA GLU A 47 -10.73 -20.91 16.41
C GLU A 47 -10.52 -22.36 15.97
N ARG A 48 -10.95 -22.75 14.76
CA ARG A 48 -10.65 -24.07 14.16
C ARG A 48 -9.14 -24.33 14.01
N GLN A 49 -8.34 -23.25 13.90
CA GLN A 49 -6.89 -23.33 13.85
C GLN A 49 -6.23 -23.20 15.24
N GLY A 50 -7.03 -23.24 16.32
CA GLY A 50 -6.56 -23.17 17.70
C GLY A 50 -6.28 -21.77 18.23
N ALA A 51 -6.71 -20.71 17.52
CA ALA A 51 -6.55 -19.34 18.00
C ALA A 51 -7.55 -19.00 19.11
N GLU A 52 -7.12 -18.22 20.10
CA GLU A 52 -8.00 -17.56 21.07
C GLU A 52 -8.41 -16.19 20.49
N VAL A 53 -9.68 -16.03 20.13
CA VAL A 53 -10.15 -14.88 19.32
C VAL A 53 -10.97 -13.89 20.15
N ALA A 54 -10.47 -12.65 20.25
CA ALA A 54 -11.23 -11.48 20.67
C ALA A 54 -11.64 -10.66 19.42
N LEU A 55 -12.91 -10.69 19.02
CA LEU A 55 -13.41 -10.01 17.84
C LEU A 55 -14.37 -8.86 18.20
N SER A 56 -14.15 -7.70 17.59
CA SER A 56 -14.96 -6.49 17.72
C SER A 56 -15.30 -5.90 16.36
N ALA A 57 -16.59 -5.69 16.08
CA ALA A 57 -17.05 -4.92 14.92
C ALA A 57 -17.44 -3.51 15.41
N VAL A 58 -16.78 -2.48 14.91
CA VAL A 58 -16.88 -1.11 15.42
C VAL A 58 -17.19 -0.11 14.30
N GLU A 59 -17.72 1.04 14.68
CA GLU A 59 -17.91 2.15 13.75
C GLU A 59 -16.57 2.79 13.34
N PRO A 60 -16.48 3.46 12.19
CA PRO A 60 -15.24 4.07 11.70
C PRO A 60 -14.55 4.98 12.72
N ALA A 61 -15.33 5.75 13.48
CA ALA A 61 -14.80 6.66 14.51
C ALA A 61 -14.09 5.92 15.67
N ASP A 62 -14.50 4.70 15.95
CA ASP A 62 -14.00 3.90 17.07
C ASP A 62 -12.84 2.98 16.66
N CYS A 63 -12.58 2.80 15.35
CA CYS A 63 -11.56 1.89 14.84
C CYS A 63 -10.17 2.13 15.47
N THR A 64 -9.74 3.39 15.55
CA THR A 64 -8.44 3.75 16.13
C THR A 64 -8.35 3.35 17.61
N GLY A 65 -9.43 3.57 18.37
CA GLY A 65 -9.52 3.17 19.78
C GLY A 65 -9.50 1.65 19.96
N ALA A 66 -10.21 0.92 19.10
CA ALA A 66 -10.24 -0.54 19.12
C ALA A 66 -8.87 -1.15 18.76
N ILE A 67 -8.19 -0.62 17.74
CA ILE A 67 -6.84 -1.04 17.37
C ILE A 67 -5.86 -0.79 18.54
N ARG A 68 -5.97 0.36 19.20
CA ARG A 68 -5.13 0.66 20.37
C ARG A 68 -5.33 -0.35 21.50
N LYS A 69 -6.59 -0.66 21.86
CA LYS A 69 -6.90 -1.68 22.86
C LYS A 69 -6.34 -3.05 22.50
N ALA A 70 -6.41 -3.43 21.21
CA ALA A 70 -5.84 -4.69 20.73
C ALA A 70 -4.31 -4.71 20.84
N ILE A 71 -3.65 -3.58 20.57
CA ILE A 71 -2.20 -3.44 20.73
C ILE A 71 -1.77 -3.52 22.21
N GLU A 72 -2.54 -2.93 23.10
CA GLU A 72 -2.29 -2.93 24.55
C GLU A 72 -2.65 -4.27 25.23
N SER A 73 -3.43 -5.13 24.58
CA SER A 73 -3.77 -6.47 25.08
C SER A 73 -2.60 -7.44 24.91
N ASP A 74 -2.77 -8.65 25.39
CA ASP A 74 -1.82 -9.76 25.22
C ASP A 74 -1.92 -10.47 23.85
N ALA A 75 -2.77 -9.97 22.93
CA ALA A 75 -2.85 -10.50 21.57
C ALA A 75 -1.51 -10.33 20.83
N GLU A 76 -1.02 -11.41 20.23
CA GLU A 76 0.19 -11.41 19.39
C GLU A 76 -0.13 -11.02 17.94
N LEU A 77 -1.32 -11.39 17.48
CA LEU A 77 -1.85 -11.15 16.16
C LEU A 77 -3.00 -10.14 16.24
N VAL A 78 -2.92 -9.06 15.48
CA VAL A 78 -3.98 -8.06 15.36
C VAL A 78 -4.46 -8.05 13.91
N ILE A 79 -5.70 -8.50 13.69
CA ILE A 79 -6.32 -8.51 12.36
C ILE A 79 -7.22 -7.30 12.24
N VAL A 80 -7.05 -6.53 11.16
CA VAL A 80 -7.84 -5.34 10.90
C VAL A 80 -8.58 -5.48 9.58
N GLY A 81 -9.90 -5.44 9.66
CA GLY A 81 -10.78 -5.41 8.49
C GLY A 81 -11.20 -3.98 8.18
N GLY A 82 -10.82 -3.51 6.99
CA GLY A 82 -11.13 -2.15 6.56
C GLY A 82 -10.61 -1.82 5.17
N GLY A 83 -10.77 -0.57 4.75
CA GLY A 83 -10.14 -0.04 3.54
C GLY A 83 -8.72 0.46 3.79
N ASP A 84 -8.04 0.91 2.71
CA ASP A 84 -6.62 1.32 2.74
C ASP A 84 -6.29 2.35 3.83
N GLY A 85 -7.17 3.31 4.10
CA GLY A 85 -6.96 4.29 5.19
C GLY A 85 -6.99 3.67 6.59
N THR A 86 -7.89 2.70 6.85
CA THR A 86 -7.94 1.96 8.12
C THR A 86 -6.67 1.13 8.29
N ILE A 87 -6.23 0.47 7.22
CA ILE A 87 -5.00 -0.34 7.21
C ILE A 87 -3.76 0.54 7.42
N HIS A 88 -3.69 1.72 6.77
CA HIS A 88 -2.61 2.67 7.00
C HIS A 88 -2.52 3.10 8.48
N THR A 89 -3.66 3.41 9.10
CA THR A 89 -3.73 3.73 10.54
C THR A 89 -3.23 2.56 11.39
N ALA A 90 -3.69 1.34 11.09
CA ALA A 90 -3.28 0.12 11.81
C ALA A 90 -1.77 -0.10 11.73
N VAL A 91 -1.17 0.03 10.54
CA VAL A 91 0.28 -0.13 10.34
C VAL A 91 1.06 0.89 11.18
N ASN A 92 0.69 2.17 11.14
CA ASN A 92 1.37 3.21 11.93
C ASN A 92 1.34 2.90 13.44
N MET A 93 0.27 2.28 13.95
CA MET A 93 0.12 1.94 15.36
C MET A 93 0.82 0.63 15.74
N ILE A 94 0.80 -0.37 14.86
CA ILE A 94 1.35 -1.71 15.11
C ILE A 94 2.86 -1.78 14.88
N LEU A 95 3.37 -1.06 13.89
CA LEU A 95 4.77 -1.08 13.49
C LEU A 95 5.78 -0.92 14.66
N PRO A 96 5.59 -0.01 15.65
CA PRO A 96 6.51 0.13 16.77
C PRO A 96 6.40 -0.99 17.82
N THR A 97 5.38 -1.85 17.75
CA THR A 97 5.09 -2.86 18.78
C THR A 97 5.69 -4.24 18.49
N GLY A 98 6.04 -4.49 17.23
CA GLY A 98 6.51 -5.79 16.76
C GLY A 98 5.43 -6.89 16.72
N LYS A 99 4.15 -6.56 16.98
CA LYS A 99 3.01 -7.46 16.81
C LYS A 99 2.78 -7.78 15.34
N ILE A 100 2.09 -8.89 15.09
CA ILE A 100 1.76 -9.33 13.74
C ILE A 100 0.46 -8.64 13.30
N LEU A 101 0.44 -8.07 12.09
CA LEU A 101 -0.75 -7.51 11.47
C LEU A 101 -1.36 -8.52 10.48
N GLY A 102 -2.66 -8.77 10.59
CA GLY A 102 -3.48 -9.41 9.54
C GLY A 102 -4.38 -8.37 8.87
N ILE A 103 -4.71 -8.55 7.59
CA ILE A 103 -5.54 -7.61 6.83
C ILE A 103 -6.71 -8.32 6.18
N LEU A 104 -7.94 -7.94 6.55
CA LEU A 104 -9.15 -8.32 5.82
C LEU A 104 -9.55 -7.19 4.86
N PRO A 105 -9.63 -7.47 3.54
CA PRO A 105 -9.79 -6.45 2.49
C PRO A 105 -11.27 -6.01 2.36
N LEU A 106 -11.71 -5.08 3.18
CA LEU A 106 -13.11 -4.60 3.18
C LEU A 106 -13.30 -3.29 2.39
N GLY A 107 -12.24 -2.71 1.83
CA GLY A 107 -12.27 -1.48 1.06
C GLY A 107 -12.48 -1.70 -0.45
N THR A 108 -12.38 -0.62 -1.21
CA THR A 108 -12.53 -0.66 -2.68
C THR A 108 -11.23 -1.03 -3.40
N MET A 109 -10.10 -0.44 -3.01
CA MET A 109 -8.81 -0.66 -3.70
C MET A 109 -8.03 -1.82 -3.09
N ASN A 110 -7.92 -1.87 -1.76
CA ASN A 110 -7.26 -2.93 -0.98
C ASN A 110 -5.83 -3.23 -1.49
N LEU A 111 -5.04 -2.17 -1.71
CA LEU A 111 -3.76 -2.26 -2.43
C LEU A 111 -2.78 -3.23 -1.76
N LEU A 112 -2.57 -3.09 -0.44
CA LEU A 112 -1.64 -3.97 0.26
C LEU A 112 -2.13 -5.42 0.32
N ALA A 113 -3.44 -5.65 0.48
CA ALA A 113 -3.99 -7.00 0.46
C ALA A 113 -3.79 -7.69 -0.91
N ARG A 114 -3.92 -6.94 -2.01
CA ARG A 114 -3.64 -7.44 -3.36
C ARG A 114 -2.18 -7.83 -3.55
N ASP A 115 -1.25 -6.99 -3.08
CA ASP A 115 0.18 -7.29 -3.15
C ASP A 115 0.55 -8.51 -2.29
N LEU A 116 -0.15 -8.73 -1.18
CA LEU A 116 -0.04 -9.93 -0.34
C LEU A 116 -0.73 -11.16 -0.93
N LYS A 117 -1.40 -11.03 -2.07
CA LYS A 117 -2.21 -12.07 -2.71
C LYS A 117 -3.35 -12.57 -1.82
N THR A 118 -3.84 -11.73 -0.91
CA THR A 118 -5.03 -12.03 -0.12
C THR A 118 -6.25 -11.98 -1.04
N PRO A 119 -7.12 -13.01 -1.05
CA PRO A 119 -8.38 -12.98 -1.78
C PRO A 119 -9.21 -11.74 -1.42
N LEU A 120 -9.96 -11.22 -2.39
CA LEU A 120 -10.79 -10.02 -2.15
C LEU A 120 -12.22 -10.36 -1.71
N ASP A 121 -12.65 -11.58 -1.93
CA ASP A 121 -13.84 -12.12 -1.28
C ASP A 121 -13.56 -12.29 0.22
N LEU A 122 -14.52 -11.92 1.04
CA LEU A 122 -14.30 -11.88 2.48
C LEU A 122 -14.14 -13.29 3.07
N GLU A 123 -14.96 -14.26 2.62
CA GLU A 123 -14.91 -15.62 3.11
C GLU A 123 -13.60 -16.30 2.72
N GLU A 124 -13.22 -16.19 1.46
CA GLU A 124 -11.92 -16.68 0.99
C GLU A 124 -10.75 -16.00 1.71
N ALA A 125 -10.87 -14.69 2.03
CA ALA A 125 -9.82 -13.93 2.70
C ALA A 125 -9.59 -14.41 4.13
N PHE A 126 -10.65 -14.58 4.94
CA PHE A 126 -10.43 -14.99 6.31
C PHE A 126 -10.04 -16.47 6.44
N GLU A 127 -10.51 -17.37 5.56
CA GLU A 127 -10.04 -18.75 5.52
C GLU A 127 -8.57 -18.85 5.10
N ALA A 128 -8.16 -18.07 4.08
CA ALA A 128 -6.77 -18.02 3.65
C ALA A 128 -5.84 -17.45 4.74
N LEU A 129 -6.29 -16.45 5.50
CA LEU A 129 -5.53 -15.90 6.63
C LEU A 129 -5.52 -16.85 7.83
N ALA A 130 -6.62 -17.55 8.13
CA ALA A 130 -6.67 -18.50 9.23
C ALA A 130 -5.64 -19.63 9.08
N THR A 131 -5.32 -20.00 7.83
CA THR A 131 -4.28 -20.99 7.50
C THR A 131 -2.97 -20.35 7.07
N GLY A 132 -2.87 -19.02 7.12
CA GLY A 132 -1.76 -18.23 6.61
C GLY A 132 -0.42 -18.42 7.32
N GLU A 133 0.58 -17.72 6.83
CA GLU A 133 1.93 -17.68 7.41
C GLU A 133 2.39 -16.27 7.72
N VAL A 134 3.26 -16.12 8.70
CA VAL A 134 3.82 -14.82 9.05
C VAL A 134 5.03 -14.52 8.16
N ARG A 135 4.97 -13.37 7.49
CA ARG A 135 6.06 -12.82 6.68
C ARG A 135 6.49 -11.48 7.23
N SER A 136 7.73 -11.08 6.94
CA SER A 136 8.21 -9.74 7.23
C SER A 136 8.30 -8.95 5.94
N ILE A 137 7.66 -7.77 5.90
CA ILE A 137 7.66 -6.89 4.73
C ILE A 137 8.32 -5.56 5.03
N ASP A 138 8.72 -4.88 3.98
CA ASP A 138 9.32 -3.56 4.03
C ASP A 138 8.25 -2.49 4.27
N VAL A 139 8.67 -1.40 4.88
CA VAL A 139 7.86 -0.21 5.06
C VAL A 139 8.67 1.01 4.67
N ALA A 140 8.14 1.83 3.77
CA ALA A 140 8.79 3.07 3.40
C ALA A 140 8.37 4.22 4.30
N GLU A 141 9.26 5.19 4.45
CA GLU A 141 8.97 6.43 5.18
C GLU A 141 9.59 7.65 4.50
N VAL A 142 9.00 8.80 4.74
CA VAL A 142 9.54 10.12 4.41
C VAL A 142 9.47 11.03 5.62
N ASN A 143 10.61 11.55 6.07
CA ASN A 143 10.72 12.39 7.27
C ASN A 143 9.95 11.81 8.48
N GLY A 144 10.05 10.49 8.70
CA GLY A 144 9.37 9.76 9.78
C GLY A 144 7.89 9.45 9.56
N LYS A 145 7.29 9.85 8.42
CA LYS A 145 5.93 9.47 8.05
C LYS A 145 5.96 8.21 7.18
N VAL A 146 5.35 7.17 7.69
CA VAL A 146 5.25 5.86 7.03
C VAL A 146 4.28 5.91 5.87
N TYR A 147 4.57 5.16 4.81
CA TYR A 147 3.63 4.84 3.74
C TYR A 147 3.87 3.41 3.23
N LEU A 148 2.81 2.80 2.70
CA LEU A 148 2.80 1.38 2.33
C LEU A 148 2.89 1.16 0.81
N ASN A 149 2.38 2.13 0.04
CA ASN A 149 2.32 2.02 -1.42
C ASN A 149 3.25 3.03 -2.08
N SER A 150 2.89 4.29 -2.07
CA SER A 150 3.69 5.32 -2.75
C SER A 150 3.51 6.71 -2.18
N SER A 151 4.56 7.51 -2.36
CA SER A 151 4.61 8.94 -2.15
C SER A 151 4.74 9.64 -3.50
N VAL A 152 3.83 10.55 -3.83
CA VAL A 152 3.75 11.21 -5.13
C VAL A 152 3.90 12.72 -4.97
N LEU A 153 4.87 13.31 -5.67
CA LEU A 153 5.10 14.74 -5.74
C LEU A 153 4.84 15.27 -7.16
N GLY A 154 4.60 16.57 -7.27
CA GLY A 154 4.39 17.26 -8.55
C GLY A 154 2.97 17.78 -8.71
N PHE A 155 2.31 17.52 -9.85
CA PHE A 155 0.95 18.01 -10.12
C PHE A 155 -0.15 17.16 -9.46
N TYR A 156 0.11 15.88 -9.16
CA TYR A 156 -0.88 14.93 -8.64
C TYR A 156 -1.56 15.38 -7.33
N PRO A 157 -0.86 15.96 -6.34
CA PRO A 157 -1.50 16.52 -5.14
C PRO A 157 -2.57 17.57 -5.44
N GLN A 158 -2.42 18.34 -6.51
CA GLN A 158 -3.41 19.35 -6.93
C GLN A 158 -4.67 18.67 -7.49
N VAL A 159 -4.50 17.62 -8.29
CA VAL A 159 -5.63 16.83 -8.82
C VAL A 159 -6.43 16.17 -7.70
N VAL A 160 -5.75 15.59 -6.71
CA VAL A 160 -6.40 14.96 -5.55
C VAL A 160 -7.17 16.01 -4.73
N GLN A 161 -6.56 17.17 -4.48
CA GLN A 161 -7.20 18.27 -3.75
C GLN A 161 -8.46 18.76 -4.45
N GLU A 162 -8.40 19.02 -5.76
CA GLU A 162 -9.56 19.43 -6.55
C GLU A 162 -10.69 18.38 -6.55
N ARG A 163 -10.34 17.09 -6.58
CA ARG A 163 -11.30 15.98 -6.48
C ARG A 163 -12.01 15.99 -5.12
N GLU A 164 -11.28 16.17 -4.03
CA GLU A 164 -11.85 16.20 -2.68
C GLU A 164 -12.77 17.42 -2.46
N GLU A 165 -12.35 18.60 -2.91
CA GLU A 165 -13.16 19.81 -2.83
C GLU A 165 -14.47 19.68 -3.62
N LYS A 166 -14.39 19.09 -4.83
CA LYS A 166 -15.57 18.83 -5.67
C LYS A 166 -16.49 17.77 -5.08
N ARG A 167 -15.93 16.70 -4.45
CA ARG A 167 -16.72 15.66 -3.77
C ARG A 167 -17.54 16.22 -2.61
N LYS A 168 -17.01 17.22 -1.91
CA LYS A 168 -17.74 17.92 -0.82
C LYS A 168 -18.86 18.85 -1.34
N ARG A 169 -18.76 19.33 -2.58
CA ARG A 169 -19.69 20.34 -3.13
C ARG A 169 -20.86 19.80 -3.96
N HIS A 170 -20.69 18.71 -4.71
CA HIS A 170 -21.75 18.20 -5.58
C HIS A 170 -21.75 16.67 -5.70
N ARG A 171 -22.83 16.06 -5.23
CA ARG A 171 -23.32 14.75 -5.66
C ARG A 171 -23.87 14.91 -7.08
N LEU A 172 -23.34 14.15 -8.04
CA LEU A 172 -23.88 13.89 -9.39
C LEU A 172 -23.54 14.87 -10.54
N LEU A 173 -23.11 14.24 -11.62
CA LEU A 173 -22.98 14.65 -13.03
C LEU A 173 -21.96 15.76 -13.33
N LYS A 174 -20.86 15.32 -14.00
CA LYS A 174 -20.34 16.00 -15.21
C LYS A 174 -19.02 15.40 -15.66
N TRP A 175 -19.02 14.16 -16.11
CA TRP A 175 -17.87 13.49 -16.76
C TRP A 175 -17.22 14.34 -17.89
N PRO A 176 -17.98 15.03 -18.79
CA PRO A 176 -17.37 15.87 -19.83
C PRO A 176 -16.67 17.12 -19.30
N ALA A 177 -17.24 17.78 -18.29
CA ALA A 177 -16.63 18.97 -17.69
C ALA A 177 -15.38 18.64 -16.86
N MET A 178 -15.35 17.45 -16.26
CA MET A 178 -14.17 16.95 -15.52
C MET A 178 -13.03 16.61 -16.47
N GLY A 179 -13.31 16.02 -17.63
CA GLY A 179 -12.32 15.79 -18.69
C GLY A 179 -11.74 17.09 -19.23
N LEU A 180 -12.57 18.11 -19.48
CA LEU A 180 -12.11 19.40 -19.98
C LEU A 180 -11.33 20.21 -18.92
N ALA A 181 -11.72 20.09 -17.63
CA ALA A 181 -10.99 20.69 -16.52
C ALA A 181 -9.62 20.02 -16.32
N LEU A 182 -9.56 18.68 -16.42
CA LEU A 182 -8.32 17.92 -16.38
C LEU A 182 -7.38 18.35 -17.51
N VAL A 183 -7.87 18.44 -18.76
CA VAL A 183 -7.09 18.90 -19.91
C VAL A 183 -6.62 20.35 -19.74
N ARG A 184 -7.41 21.25 -19.16
CA ARG A 184 -7.00 22.63 -18.88
C ARG A 184 -5.96 22.73 -17.77
N THR A 185 -6.10 21.94 -16.71
CA THR A 185 -5.12 21.88 -15.59
C THR A 185 -3.79 21.29 -16.08
N ILE A 186 -3.84 20.28 -16.93
CA ILE A 186 -2.68 19.63 -17.53
C ILE A 186 -1.98 20.56 -18.52
N ARG A 187 -2.68 21.48 -19.22
CA ARG A 187 -2.06 22.46 -20.15
C ARG A 187 -1.08 23.44 -19.47
N ARG A 188 -1.13 23.60 -18.16
CA ARG A 188 -0.20 24.43 -17.37
C ARG A 188 0.48 23.58 -16.30
N LEU A 189 1.00 22.40 -16.67
CA LEU A 189 1.69 21.49 -15.74
C LEU A 189 2.77 22.24 -14.96
N PRO A 190 2.59 22.47 -13.67
CA PRO A 190 3.65 23.01 -12.86
C PRO A 190 4.74 21.97 -12.72
N LEU A 191 5.90 22.22 -13.34
CA LEU A 191 7.05 21.35 -13.17
C LEU A 191 7.61 21.51 -11.76
N LEU A 192 7.86 20.38 -11.12
CA LEU A 192 8.63 20.28 -9.91
C LEU A 192 10.10 20.42 -10.26
N ASP A 193 10.80 21.40 -9.68
CA ASP A 193 12.25 21.60 -9.83
C ASP A 193 12.92 21.22 -8.51
N VAL A 194 13.57 20.08 -8.50
CA VAL A 194 14.20 19.49 -7.30
C VAL A 194 15.58 18.94 -7.61
N ARG A 195 16.37 18.70 -6.57
CA ARG A 195 17.59 17.90 -6.64
C ARG A 195 17.33 16.61 -5.86
N ILE A 196 17.57 15.48 -6.50
CA ILE A 196 17.45 14.15 -5.92
C ILE A 196 18.86 13.57 -5.72
N ASP A 197 19.07 12.93 -4.57
CA ASP A 197 20.33 12.26 -4.24
C ASP A 197 20.00 10.88 -3.64
N TRP A 198 20.57 9.83 -4.23
CA TRP A 198 20.41 8.45 -3.80
C TRP A 198 21.75 7.76 -3.52
N GLY A 199 22.83 8.56 -3.30
CA GLY A 199 24.17 8.07 -3.00
C GLY A 199 25.16 8.20 -4.16
N GLU A 200 24.71 8.60 -5.37
CA GLU A 200 25.57 8.88 -6.53
C GLU A 200 25.84 10.39 -6.74
N GLY A 201 25.43 11.17 -5.77
CA GLY A 201 25.50 12.63 -5.81
C GLY A 201 24.21 13.30 -6.30
N PRO A 202 24.03 14.57 -5.96
CA PRO A 202 22.78 15.27 -6.22
C PRO A 202 22.61 15.59 -7.71
N ARG A 203 21.47 15.15 -8.29
CA ARG A 203 21.09 15.44 -9.67
C ARG A 203 19.85 16.33 -9.72
N ARG A 204 19.91 17.39 -10.50
CA ARG A 204 18.75 18.27 -10.74
C ARG A 204 17.75 17.62 -11.68
N VAL A 205 16.49 17.63 -11.27
CA VAL A 205 15.37 17.07 -12.03
C VAL A 205 14.26 18.11 -12.14
N ARG A 206 13.75 18.28 -13.36
CA ARG A 206 12.52 19.05 -13.64
C ARG A 206 11.47 18.08 -14.19
N THR A 207 10.45 17.80 -13.41
CA THR A 207 9.49 16.74 -13.67
C THR A 207 8.07 17.19 -13.37
N PRO A 208 7.05 16.77 -14.12
CA PRO A 208 5.65 16.93 -13.71
C PRO A 208 5.29 16.05 -12.52
N VAL A 209 5.92 14.87 -12.40
CA VAL A 209 5.62 13.92 -11.31
C VAL A 209 6.86 13.11 -10.92
N LEU A 210 7.09 13.00 -9.63
CA LEU A 210 8.06 12.11 -9.00
C LEU A 210 7.28 11.16 -8.10
N VAL A 211 7.43 9.85 -8.31
CA VAL A 211 6.83 8.80 -7.48
C VAL A 211 7.94 8.05 -6.76
N VAL A 212 7.77 7.85 -5.47
CA VAL A 212 8.65 7.02 -4.64
C VAL A 212 7.79 5.91 -4.02
N SER A 213 7.94 4.68 -4.51
CA SER A 213 7.17 3.53 -4.02
C SER A 213 7.91 2.77 -2.93
N ASN A 214 7.13 2.16 -2.06
CA ASN A 214 7.59 1.15 -1.12
C ASN A 214 7.77 -0.17 -1.87
N ASN A 215 8.99 -0.54 -2.17
CA ASN A 215 9.42 -1.54 -3.14
C ASN A 215 9.11 -1.14 -4.62
N PRO A 216 9.91 -1.60 -5.58
CA PRO A 216 9.69 -1.33 -6.99
C PRO A 216 8.40 -1.97 -7.50
N TYR A 217 7.76 -1.30 -8.46
CA TYR A 217 6.67 -1.88 -9.22
C TYR A 217 7.20 -2.80 -10.31
N ASP A 218 6.51 -3.91 -10.48
CA ASP A 218 6.76 -4.84 -11.57
C ASP A 218 5.94 -4.47 -12.80
N GLY A 219 6.53 -4.67 -13.96
CA GLY A 219 5.89 -4.31 -15.21
C GLY A 219 5.31 -5.50 -15.94
N GLU A 220 4.50 -6.30 -15.27
CA GLU A 220 3.73 -7.30 -15.99
C GLU A 220 2.73 -6.62 -16.92
N ALA A 221 2.88 -6.88 -18.21
CA ALA A 221 1.96 -6.40 -19.23
C ALA A 221 0.53 -6.88 -18.94
N GLY A 222 -0.44 -5.95 -19.02
CA GLY A 222 -1.85 -6.28 -18.84
C GLY A 222 -2.40 -6.09 -17.43
N SER A 223 -1.60 -5.67 -16.45
CA SER A 223 -2.12 -5.30 -15.13
C SER A 223 -2.55 -3.83 -15.11
N MET A 224 -3.85 -3.58 -14.96
CA MET A 224 -4.43 -2.22 -14.82
C MET A 224 -3.98 -1.52 -13.53
N LEU A 225 -3.39 -2.23 -12.58
CA LEU A 225 -2.86 -1.71 -11.33
C LEU A 225 -1.37 -1.96 -11.27
N LEU A 226 -0.63 -0.96 -10.82
CA LEU A 226 0.77 -1.11 -10.48
C LEU A 226 0.90 -2.11 -9.33
N ARG A 227 1.48 -3.27 -9.59
CA ARG A 227 1.69 -4.36 -8.62
C ARG A 227 3.15 -4.45 -8.23
N ARG A 228 3.39 -5.05 -7.08
CA ARG A 228 4.72 -5.37 -6.56
C ARG A 228 4.81 -6.88 -6.34
N ASN A 229 5.77 -7.55 -6.97
CA ASN A 229 5.99 -8.98 -6.77
C ASN A 229 6.75 -9.27 -5.48
N SER A 230 7.61 -8.31 -5.05
CA SER A 230 8.30 -8.39 -3.78
C SER A 230 7.89 -7.22 -2.88
N LEU A 231 7.64 -7.53 -1.61
CA LEU A 231 7.40 -6.57 -0.53
C LEU A 231 8.57 -6.53 0.47
N ASP A 232 9.69 -7.18 0.16
CA ASP A 232 10.85 -7.31 1.03
C ASP A 232 12.19 -7.13 0.28
N SER A 233 12.18 -6.37 -0.83
CA SER A 233 13.37 -6.13 -1.65
C SER A 233 14.43 -5.24 -0.99
N GLY A 234 14.09 -4.53 0.10
CA GLY A 234 14.95 -3.56 0.76
C GLY A 234 15.22 -2.30 -0.07
N LYS A 235 14.41 -2.03 -1.10
CA LYS A 235 14.63 -0.93 -2.04
C LYS A 235 13.35 -0.13 -2.29
N LEU A 236 13.47 1.19 -2.34
CA LEU A 236 12.46 2.09 -2.89
C LEU A 236 12.47 2.00 -4.41
N GLY A 237 11.31 2.05 -5.04
CA GLY A 237 11.19 2.33 -6.47
C GLY A 237 11.05 3.84 -6.69
N VAL A 238 11.85 4.43 -7.55
CA VAL A 238 11.79 5.87 -7.84
C VAL A 238 11.51 6.06 -9.33
N TYR A 239 10.46 6.80 -9.63
CA TYR A 239 9.95 7.01 -10.99
C TYR A 239 9.87 8.50 -11.27
N VAL A 240 10.62 8.94 -12.26
CA VAL A 240 10.72 10.34 -12.66
C VAL A 240 10.17 10.49 -14.09
N ALA A 241 9.03 11.13 -14.21
CA ALA A 241 8.47 11.45 -15.53
C ALA A 241 9.25 12.62 -16.16
N ARG A 242 9.74 12.44 -17.39
CA ARG A 242 10.47 13.46 -18.13
C ARG A 242 9.61 14.23 -19.13
N GLN A 243 8.34 13.81 -19.28
CA GLN A 243 7.38 14.46 -20.16
C GLN A 243 7.25 15.94 -19.80
N ARG A 244 7.36 16.80 -20.80
CA ARG A 244 7.27 18.26 -20.65
C ARG A 244 5.96 18.84 -21.17
N ASP A 245 5.18 18.01 -21.83
CA ASP A 245 3.92 18.39 -22.43
C ASP A 245 2.76 17.51 -21.96
N THR A 246 1.56 17.98 -22.24
CA THR A 246 0.31 17.33 -21.85
C THR A 246 0.11 15.97 -22.52
N TRP A 247 0.50 15.86 -23.80
CA TRP A 247 0.29 14.64 -24.57
C TRP A 247 1.20 13.50 -24.12
N GLY A 248 2.47 13.79 -23.85
CA GLY A 248 3.40 12.81 -23.27
C GLY A 248 2.90 12.27 -21.92
N LEU A 249 2.39 13.17 -21.06
CA LEU A 249 1.84 12.72 -19.76
C LEU A 249 0.56 11.89 -19.92
N LEU A 250 -0.35 12.28 -20.82
CA LEU A 250 -1.56 11.48 -21.09
C LEU A 250 -1.20 10.10 -21.68
N ARG A 251 -0.19 10.05 -22.56
CA ARG A 251 0.35 8.79 -23.09
C ARG A 251 0.92 7.92 -21.96
N LEU A 252 1.73 8.50 -21.06
CA LEU A 252 2.25 7.76 -19.90
C LEU A 252 1.14 7.24 -19.02
N MET A 253 0.11 8.04 -18.71
CA MET A 253 -1.06 7.60 -17.95
C MET A 253 -1.79 6.46 -18.66
N GLY A 254 -2.00 6.55 -19.97
CA GLY A 254 -2.59 5.48 -20.79
C GLY A 254 -1.76 4.19 -20.73
N ARG A 255 -0.44 4.31 -20.88
CA ARG A 255 0.48 3.16 -20.74
C ARG A 255 0.48 2.56 -19.34
N THR A 256 0.35 3.39 -18.32
CA THR A 256 0.23 2.90 -16.93
C THR A 256 -1.04 2.07 -16.75
N VAL A 257 -2.18 2.55 -17.28
CA VAL A 257 -3.45 1.80 -17.25
C VAL A 257 -3.36 0.49 -18.04
N LEU A 258 -2.65 0.50 -19.17
CA LEU A 258 -2.46 -0.68 -20.02
C LEU A 258 -1.34 -1.63 -19.52
N GLY A 259 -0.63 -1.28 -18.42
CA GLY A 259 0.50 -2.07 -17.91
C GLY A 259 1.75 -2.04 -18.78
N THR A 260 1.87 -1.07 -19.72
CA THR A 260 3.00 -0.96 -20.66
C THR A 260 3.91 0.24 -20.37
N TRP A 261 3.80 0.81 -19.18
CA TRP A 261 4.52 2.02 -18.77
C TRP A 261 6.04 1.88 -18.76
N GLN A 262 6.58 0.66 -18.58
CA GLN A 262 8.01 0.38 -18.61
C GLN A 262 8.65 0.66 -19.97
N HIS A 263 7.87 0.63 -21.06
CA HIS A 263 8.34 0.93 -22.41
C HIS A 263 8.27 2.44 -22.74
N ASP A 264 8.01 3.29 -21.73
CA ASP A 264 8.02 4.74 -21.94
C ASP A 264 9.44 5.30 -21.76
N GLU A 265 10.06 5.71 -22.87
CA GLU A 265 11.44 6.24 -22.89
C GLU A 265 11.62 7.53 -22.08
N GLU A 266 10.52 8.24 -21.82
CA GLU A 266 10.51 9.44 -21.00
C GLU A 266 10.20 9.18 -19.52
N LEU A 267 10.06 7.92 -19.12
CA LEU A 267 9.96 7.51 -17.71
C LEU A 267 11.30 6.96 -17.25
N GLU A 268 11.98 7.72 -16.42
CA GLU A 268 13.19 7.25 -15.76
C GLU A 268 12.84 6.47 -14.50
N THR A 269 13.39 5.28 -14.36
CA THR A 269 13.22 4.41 -13.19
C THR A 269 14.56 4.12 -12.55
N LEU A 270 14.60 4.18 -11.22
CA LEU A 270 15.76 3.78 -10.44
C LEU A 270 15.31 3.15 -9.11
N THR A 271 16.21 2.44 -8.46
CA THR A 271 15.98 1.85 -7.14
C THR A 271 17.05 2.31 -6.16
N ALA A 272 16.66 2.57 -4.91
CA ALA A 272 17.59 2.99 -3.87
C ALA A 272 17.07 2.56 -2.49
N ALA A 273 17.98 2.32 -1.54
CA ALA A 273 17.58 2.11 -0.14
C ALA A 273 17.15 3.42 0.55
N GLN A 274 17.70 4.53 0.08
CA GLN A 274 17.40 5.88 0.57
C GLN A 274 17.46 6.89 -0.57
N LEU A 275 16.67 7.96 -0.46
CA LEU A 275 16.60 9.04 -1.41
C LEU A 275 16.36 10.36 -0.67
N THR A 276 17.15 11.38 -0.98
CA THR A 276 16.92 12.72 -0.46
C THR A 276 16.45 13.64 -1.59
N VAL A 277 15.35 14.36 -1.34
CA VAL A 277 14.78 15.33 -2.29
C VAL A 277 14.92 16.73 -1.73
N HIS A 278 15.76 17.54 -2.37
CA HIS A 278 15.97 18.95 -2.03
C HIS A 278 15.13 19.85 -2.95
N SER A 279 14.57 20.92 -2.40
CA SER A 279 13.81 21.92 -3.13
C SER A 279 14.15 23.33 -2.63
N ARG A 280 14.00 24.34 -3.51
CA ARG A 280 14.04 25.74 -3.11
C ARG A 280 12.71 26.24 -2.49
N ARG A 281 11.63 25.46 -2.64
CA ARG A 281 10.33 25.79 -2.04
C ARG A 281 10.38 25.47 -0.56
N HIS A 282 9.85 26.34 0.29
CA HIS A 282 9.75 26.10 1.74
C HIS A 282 8.92 24.88 2.11
N ARG A 283 7.90 24.57 1.29
CA ARG A 283 7.01 23.43 1.52
C ARG A 283 6.70 22.74 0.19
N LEU A 284 6.69 21.42 0.23
CA LEU A 284 6.25 20.58 -0.87
C LEU A 284 4.95 19.87 -0.49
N LYS A 285 3.97 19.92 -1.39
CA LYS A 285 2.78 19.08 -1.29
C LYS A 285 3.08 17.73 -1.91
N MET A 286 2.68 16.68 -1.23
CA MET A 286 2.79 15.30 -1.69
C MET A 286 1.52 14.53 -1.36
N VAL A 287 1.35 13.38 -1.96
CA VAL A 287 0.31 12.42 -1.62
C VAL A 287 0.98 11.13 -1.20
N ASN A 288 0.78 10.72 0.05
CA ASN A 288 1.22 9.43 0.57
C ASN A 288 0.00 8.52 0.73
N ASP A 289 -0.02 7.38 0.05
CA ASP A 289 -1.13 6.41 0.10
C ASP A 289 -2.53 7.04 -0.04
N GLY A 290 -2.64 8.09 -0.87
CA GLY A 290 -3.89 8.82 -1.09
C GLY A 290 -4.13 10.01 -0.16
N GLU A 291 -3.34 10.20 0.91
CA GLU A 291 -3.44 11.35 1.82
C GLU A 291 -2.55 12.51 1.39
N ILE A 292 -3.13 13.72 1.34
CA ILE A 292 -2.39 14.94 1.01
C ILE A 292 -1.60 15.39 2.23
N LEU A 293 -0.29 15.41 2.10
CA LEU A 293 0.65 15.92 3.11
C LEU A 293 1.40 17.15 2.59
N GLN A 294 1.87 17.96 3.53
CA GLN A 294 2.74 19.09 3.25
C GLN A 294 3.96 19.00 4.15
N MET A 295 5.15 18.95 3.56
CA MET A 295 6.40 18.80 4.30
C MET A 295 7.45 19.82 3.85
N GLU A 296 8.36 20.12 4.76
CA GLU A 296 9.52 20.98 4.49
C GLU A 296 10.69 20.14 3.96
N PRO A 297 11.32 20.56 2.82
CA PRO A 297 12.54 19.92 2.35
C PRO A 297 13.72 20.15 3.34
N PRO A 298 14.73 19.25 3.35
CA PRO A 298 14.86 18.08 2.51
C PRO A 298 13.88 16.98 2.88
N LEU A 299 13.37 16.26 1.86
CA LEU A 299 12.55 15.08 2.09
C LEU A 299 13.46 13.85 2.07
N ASN A 300 13.61 13.24 3.22
CA ASN A 300 14.46 12.06 3.39
C ASN A 300 13.59 10.81 3.35
N TYR A 301 13.64 10.11 2.23
CA TYR A 301 13.00 8.82 2.02
C TYR A 301 13.94 7.71 2.43
N ARG A 302 13.43 6.69 3.09
CA ARG A 302 14.16 5.46 3.36
C ARG A 302 13.22 4.26 3.40
N ILE A 303 13.77 3.10 3.09
CA ILE A 303 13.09 1.83 3.31
C ILE A 303 13.49 1.26 4.68
N ARG A 304 12.52 0.78 5.43
CA ARG A 304 12.72 0.02 6.65
C ARG A 304 12.55 -1.45 6.29
N HIS A 305 13.69 -2.10 5.99
CA HIS A 305 13.70 -3.47 5.51
C HIS A 305 13.11 -4.43 6.54
N LYS A 306 12.14 -5.26 6.09
CA LYS A 306 11.45 -6.29 6.90
C LYS A 306 10.92 -5.78 8.24
N ALA A 307 10.44 -4.53 8.28
CA ALA A 307 10.07 -3.85 9.52
C ALA A 307 8.69 -4.24 10.05
N LEU A 308 7.79 -4.74 9.20
CA LEU A 308 6.43 -5.10 9.57
C LEU A 308 6.23 -6.61 9.43
N LYS A 309 5.85 -7.26 10.53
CA LYS A 309 5.38 -8.66 10.51
C LYS A 309 3.92 -8.68 10.06
N ILE A 310 3.62 -9.45 9.04
CA ILE A 310 2.28 -9.53 8.47
C ILE A 310 1.86 -10.99 8.29
N LEU A 311 0.59 -11.27 8.60
CA LEU A 311 -0.04 -12.53 8.28
C LEU A 311 -0.52 -12.48 6.83
N ALA A 312 -0.06 -13.40 6.00
CA ALA A 312 -0.41 -13.50 4.59
C ALA A 312 -0.86 -14.92 4.24
N PRO A 313 -1.67 -15.09 3.20
CA PRO A 313 -1.97 -16.42 2.66
C PRO A 313 -0.70 -17.20 2.36
N ARG A 314 -0.71 -18.51 2.56
CA ARG A 314 0.37 -19.37 2.10
C ARG A 314 0.42 -19.31 0.57
N THR A 315 1.60 -19.07 0.02
CA THR A 315 1.84 -19.35 -1.40
C THR A 315 2.18 -20.82 -1.48
N ASP A 316 1.14 -21.67 -1.64
CA ASP A 316 1.39 -23.02 -2.10
C ASP A 316 2.17 -22.88 -3.39
N GLY A 317 3.33 -23.54 -3.45
CA GLY A 317 4.26 -23.38 -4.56
C GLY A 317 3.53 -23.50 -5.89
N ALA A 318 3.39 -22.38 -6.58
CA ALA A 318 3.14 -22.44 -8.00
C ALA A 318 4.33 -23.25 -8.58
N PRO A 319 4.11 -24.35 -9.30
CA PRO A 319 5.20 -25.06 -9.92
C PRO A 319 5.91 -24.05 -10.83
N ASP A 320 7.21 -23.84 -10.55
CA ASP A 320 8.09 -23.11 -11.45
C ASP A 320 7.88 -23.66 -12.86
N GLY A 321 7.43 -22.78 -13.74
CA GLY A 321 7.50 -22.92 -15.17
C GLY A 321 7.40 -24.32 -15.75
N ALA A 322 6.19 -24.78 -16.07
CA ALA A 322 6.08 -25.73 -17.13
C ALA A 322 6.58 -25.05 -18.42
N GLY A 323 7.86 -25.25 -18.72
CA GLY A 323 8.46 -24.91 -20.00
C GLY A 323 7.62 -25.55 -21.11
N GLY A 324 7.01 -24.69 -21.91
CA GLY A 324 6.43 -25.08 -23.17
C GLY A 324 7.52 -25.54 -24.11
N GLY A 325 7.68 -26.84 -24.22
CA GLY A 325 8.32 -27.47 -25.35
C GLY A 325 7.22 -28.08 -26.21
N ALA A 326 7.00 -27.53 -27.36
CA ALA A 326 6.76 -28.14 -28.65
C ALA A 326 6.24 -27.06 -29.61
#